data_dfffa4b8b4cfa034ddb2f6cf4b100bc0
#
_entry.id   dfffa4b8b4cfa034ddb2f6cf4b100bc0
#
_cell.length_a   1.000
_cell.length_b   1.000
_cell.length_c   1.000
_cell.angle_alpha   90.00
_cell.angle_beta   90.00
_cell.angle_gamma   90.00
#
_symmetry.space_group_name_H-M   'P 1'
#
loop_
_entity.id
_entity.type
_entity.pdbx_description
1 polymer ?
#
loop_
_entity_poly.entity_id
_entity_poly.type
_entity_poly.pdbx_seq_one_letter_code
_entity_poly.pdbx_strand_id
1 'polypeptide(L)'
;PDYLNVFLGRIGAFIADNKLGDGSGAGENAVLSSQAWVTRLSAETGSKTRQIAASLRSYTQLDLLAGTDVYTIPPKVAAAGRKSLGGLFDSKLNQQYNVPLNAEAEGLGIDKFWEVPRPVLELGRQLGKNMPSTGETLVKMAHEAGLADMFPIRSLQDKERIAAEGKIPVLASWKKRIIEGELAPDTLLTLAGLASFTADQKQLDERIRRLMPE
;
A
#
# COMPACT_ATOMS: atom_id res chain seq x y z
N PRO A 1 3.37 9.71 -12.61
CA PRO A 1 4.54 9.64 -11.72
C PRO A 1 5.63 8.75 -12.34
N ASP A 2 6.89 8.98 -11.97
CA ASP A 2 8.01 8.15 -12.42
C ASP A 2 8.05 6.82 -11.66
N TYR A 3 7.65 6.86 -10.38
CA TYR A 3 7.62 5.70 -9.49
C TYR A 3 6.36 5.65 -8.65
N LEU A 4 5.95 4.45 -8.31
CA LEU A 4 4.95 4.17 -7.27
C LEU A 4 5.49 3.12 -6.30
N ASN A 5 5.08 3.20 -5.02
CA ASN A 5 5.54 2.30 -3.96
C ASN A 5 4.43 1.43 -3.43
N VAL A 6 4.71 0.13 -3.25
CA VAL A 6 3.91 -0.75 -2.41
C VAL A 6 4.70 -1.11 -1.15
N PHE A 7 4.14 -0.80 0.02
CA PHE A 7 4.75 -1.08 1.32
C PHE A 7 4.33 -2.45 1.84
N LEU A 8 4.84 -3.50 1.22
CA LEU A 8 4.44 -4.89 1.48
C LEU A 8 4.52 -5.30 2.96
N GLY A 9 5.56 -4.86 3.67
CA GLY A 9 5.73 -5.19 5.08
C GLY A 9 4.67 -4.58 6.01
N ARG A 10 3.96 -3.52 5.59
CA ARG A 10 2.84 -2.96 6.35
C ARG A 10 1.59 -3.80 6.21
N ILE A 11 1.35 -4.38 5.03
CA ILE A 11 0.21 -5.26 4.78
C ILE A 11 0.33 -6.52 5.66
N GLY A 12 1.48 -7.19 5.62
CA GLY A 12 1.73 -8.35 6.48
C GLY A 12 1.64 -8.02 7.97
N ALA A 13 2.23 -6.89 8.42
CA ALA A 13 2.14 -6.45 9.80
C ALA A 13 0.69 -6.16 10.23
N PHE A 14 -0.12 -5.49 9.39
CA PHE A 14 -1.53 -5.25 9.70
C PHE A 14 -2.31 -6.56 9.94
N ILE A 15 -2.09 -7.55 9.10
CA ILE A 15 -2.73 -8.87 9.22
C ILE A 15 -2.29 -9.55 10.53
N ALA A 16 -0.99 -9.60 10.80
CA ALA A 16 -0.44 -10.29 11.98
C ALA A 16 -0.79 -9.57 13.29
N ASP A 17 -0.61 -8.25 13.37
CA ASP A 17 -0.84 -7.46 14.59
C ASP A 17 -2.34 -7.45 14.98
N ASN A 18 -3.23 -7.52 13.99
CA ASN A 18 -4.67 -7.60 14.21
C ASN A 18 -5.22 -9.05 14.26
N LYS A 19 -4.33 -10.06 14.29
CA LYS A 19 -4.68 -11.50 14.43
C LYS A 19 -5.60 -12.03 13.33
N LEU A 20 -5.46 -11.50 12.12
CA LEU A 20 -6.24 -11.90 10.94
C LEU A 20 -5.61 -13.07 10.18
N GLY A 21 -4.35 -13.36 10.47
CA GLY A 21 -3.51 -14.40 9.88
C GLY A 21 -2.05 -14.18 10.29
N ASP A 22 -1.10 -14.88 9.67
CA ASP A 22 0.33 -14.70 9.92
C ASP A 22 0.95 -13.55 9.10
N GLY A 23 0.22 -13.02 8.13
CA GLY A 23 0.62 -11.91 7.26
C GLY A 23 1.55 -12.29 6.12
N SER A 24 1.94 -13.56 5.97
CA SER A 24 2.78 -14.01 4.86
C SER A 24 2.03 -14.00 3.53
N GLY A 25 2.74 -13.72 2.44
CA GLY A 25 2.21 -13.74 1.07
C GLY A 25 1.35 -12.52 0.68
N ALA A 26 0.68 -11.86 1.62
CA ALA A 26 -0.26 -10.77 1.31
C ALA A 26 0.43 -9.54 0.70
N GLY A 27 1.52 -9.11 1.30
CA GLY A 27 2.31 -7.99 0.79
C GLY A 27 2.99 -8.31 -0.54
N GLU A 28 3.46 -9.53 -0.69
CA GLU A 28 4.06 -10.05 -1.92
C GLU A 28 3.03 -10.05 -3.07
N ASN A 29 1.83 -10.58 -2.83
CA ASN A 29 0.75 -10.55 -3.82
C ASN A 29 0.37 -9.12 -4.23
N ALA A 30 0.31 -8.18 -3.27
CA ALA A 30 0.02 -6.78 -3.57
C ALA A 30 1.10 -6.14 -4.46
N VAL A 31 2.39 -6.42 -4.22
CA VAL A 31 3.49 -5.96 -5.09
C VAL A 31 3.38 -6.56 -6.48
N LEU A 32 3.19 -7.88 -6.59
CA LEU A 32 3.13 -8.57 -7.87
C LEU A 32 1.91 -8.14 -8.70
N SER A 33 0.75 -7.98 -8.06
CA SER A 33 -0.45 -7.44 -8.71
C SER A 33 -0.23 -6.01 -9.23
N SER A 34 0.34 -5.14 -8.39
CA SER A 34 0.68 -3.78 -8.79
C SER A 34 1.69 -3.75 -9.95
N GLN A 35 2.72 -4.60 -9.91
CA GLN A 35 3.70 -4.74 -11.00
C GLN A 35 3.03 -5.17 -12.31
N ALA A 36 2.12 -6.15 -12.26
CA ALA A 36 1.38 -6.59 -13.43
C ALA A 36 0.57 -5.45 -14.07
N TRP A 37 -0.10 -4.63 -13.24
CA TRP A 37 -0.82 -3.45 -13.72
C TRP A 37 0.08 -2.37 -14.30
N VAL A 38 1.22 -2.08 -13.67
CA VAL A 38 2.22 -1.12 -14.18
C VAL A 38 2.74 -1.60 -15.54
N THR A 39 3.09 -2.86 -15.66
CA THR A 39 3.58 -3.46 -16.93
C THR A 39 2.52 -3.36 -18.02
N ARG A 40 1.27 -3.71 -17.72
CA ARG A 40 0.15 -3.62 -18.66
C ARG A 40 -0.11 -2.18 -19.10
N LEU A 41 -0.20 -1.24 -18.17
CA LEU A 41 -0.41 0.18 -18.48
C LEU A 41 0.76 0.77 -19.28
N SER A 42 1.99 0.38 -19.00
CA SER A 42 3.15 0.75 -19.81
C SER A 42 3.01 0.31 -21.25
N ALA A 43 2.59 -0.94 -21.48
CA ALA A 43 2.38 -1.47 -22.82
C ALA A 43 1.21 -0.76 -23.55
N GLU A 44 0.12 -0.43 -22.86
CA GLU A 44 -1.07 0.21 -23.43
C GLU A 44 -0.88 1.72 -23.69
N THR A 45 -0.13 2.43 -22.85
CA THR A 45 -0.07 3.90 -22.86
C THR A 45 1.30 4.50 -23.13
N GLY A 46 2.36 3.68 -23.17
CA GLY A 46 3.74 4.16 -23.24
C GLY A 46 4.25 4.77 -21.94
N SER A 47 3.54 4.62 -20.81
CA SER A 47 3.97 5.09 -19.49
C SER A 47 5.32 4.49 -19.12
N LYS A 48 6.20 5.29 -18.53
CA LYS A 48 7.51 4.86 -18.00
C LYS A 48 7.51 4.70 -16.48
N THR A 49 6.35 4.73 -15.86
CA THR A 49 6.20 4.51 -14.41
C THR A 49 6.75 3.14 -14.03
N ARG A 50 7.51 3.09 -12.93
CA ARG A 50 8.09 1.86 -12.38
C ARG A 50 7.55 1.55 -10.99
N GLN A 51 7.43 0.26 -10.71
CA GLN A 51 7.02 -0.25 -9.40
C GLN A 51 8.22 -0.35 -8.46
N ILE A 52 8.08 0.17 -7.22
CA ILE A 52 9.03 -0.07 -6.14
C ILE A 52 8.42 -1.00 -5.11
N ALA A 53 9.03 -2.16 -4.89
CA ALA A 53 8.76 -3.01 -3.73
C ALA A 53 9.47 -2.40 -2.50
N ALA A 54 8.70 -1.97 -1.51
CA ALA A 54 9.21 -1.27 -0.34
C ALA A 54 8.79 -1.92 0.97
N SER A 55 9.52 -1.61 2.06
CA SER A 55 9.26 -2.16 3.40
C SER A 55 9.55 -3.65 3.52
N LEU A 56 10.60 -4.14 2.84
CA LEU A 56 11.06 -5.52 2.97
C LEU A 56 11.50 -5.81 4.41
N ARG A 57 11.15 -6.99 4.91
CA ARG A 57 11.45 -7.47 6.26
C ARG A 57 12.44 -8.63 6.26
N SER A 58 12.52 -9.38 5.16
CA SER A 58 13.36 -10.55 5.00
C SER A 58 14.10 -10.53 3.66
N TYR A 59 15.27 -11.14 3.59
CA TYR A 59 15.99 -11.35 2.34
C TYR A 59 15.28 -12.33 1.40
N THR A 60 14.47 -13.25 1.93
CA THR A 60 13.67 -14.18 1.12
C THR A 60 12.66 -13.47 0.24
N GLN A 61 12.18 -12.27 0.64
CA GLN A 61 11.29 -11.45 -0.16
C GLN A 61 11.95 -10.94 -1.45
N LEU A 62 13.28 -10.86 -1.51
CA LEU A 62 13.98 -10.51 -2.75
C LEU A 62 13.81 -11.60 -3.82
N ASP A 63 13.84 -12.87 -3.42
CA ASP A 63 13.56 -13.98 -4.33
C ASP A 63 12.07 -14.06 -4.66
N LEU A 64 11.19 -13.98 -3.66
CA LEU A 64 9.73 -14.03 -3.85
C LEU A 64 9.19 -12.94 -4.79
N LEU A 65 9.89 -11.83 -4.92
CA LEU A 65 9.50 -10.68 -5.74
C LEU A 65 10.38 -10.53 -7.00
N ALA A 66 11.20 -11.52 -7.33
CA ALA A 66 12.13 -11.44 -8.45
C ALA A 66 11.42 -11.05 -9.76
N GLY A 67 11.94 -10.03 -10.43
CA GLY A 67 11.36 -9.44 -11.63
C GLY A 67 10.62 -8.11 -11.41
N THR A 68 10.39 -7.67 -10.16
CA THR A 68 9.89 -6.32 -9.87
C THR A 68 10.91 -5.26 -10.31
N ASP A 69 10.44 -4.12 -10.83
CA ASP A 69 11.29 -3.09 -11.43
C ASP A 69 12.35 -2.53 -10.47
N VAL A 70 11.97 -2.21 -9.23
CA VAL A 70 12.83 -1.55 -8.25
C VAL A 70 12.55 -2.05 -6.84
N TYR A 71 13.58 -2.03 -5.98
CA TYR A 71 13.46 -2.40 -4.57
C TYR A 71 14.04 -1.33 -3.67
N THR A 72 13.36 -1.04 -2.57
CA THR A 72 13.95 -0.34 -1.43
C THR A 72 14.34 -1.36 -0.38
N ILE A 73 15.65 -1.62 -0.24
CA ILE A 73 16.19 -2.71 0.58
C ILE A 73 16.85 -2.14 1.84
N PRO A 74 16.36 -2.46 3.05
CA PRO A 74 17.04 -2.08 4.28
C PRO A 74 18.46 -2.68 4.36
N PRO A 75 19.47 -1.98 4.92
CA PRO A 75 20.84 -2.47 4.96
C PRO A 75 21.01 -3.87 5.58
N LYS A 76 20.25 -4.18 6.64
CA LYS A 76 20.26 -5.51 7.27
C LYS A 76 19.75 -6.61 6.33
N VAL A 77 18.68 -6.33 5.57
CA VAL A 77 18.11 -7.25 4.57
C VAL A 77 19.10 -7.46 3.43
N ALA A 78 19.74 -6.40 2.93
CA ALA A 78 20.76 -6.48 1.89
C ALA A 78 21.97 -7.31 2.35
N ALA A 79 22.45 -7.10 3.58
CA ALA A 79 23.57 -7.85 4.14
C ALA A 79 23.25 -9.36 4.28
N ALA A 80 22.04 -9.70 4.73
CA ALA A 80 21.57 -11.08 4.82
C ALA A 80 21.41 -11.70 3.43
N GLY A 81 20.83 -10.95 2.47
CA GLY A 81 20.64 -11.41 1.10
C GLY A 81 21.98 -11.77 0.41
N ARG A 82 22.99 -10.92 0.56
CA ARG A 82 24.35 -11.20 0.01
C ARG A 82 24.97 -12.50 0.52
N LYS A 83 24.62 -12.93 1.72
CA LYS A 83 25.16 -14.17 2.33
C LYS A 83 24.35 -15.40 1.94
N SER A 84 23.08 -15.27 1.70
CA SER A 84 22.12 -16.38 1.66
C SER A 84 21.48 -16.63 0.29
N LEU A 85 21.48 -15.63 -0.60
CA LEU A 85 20.88 -15.74 -1.93
C LEU A 85 21.93 -16.10 -2.98
N GLY A 86 21.51 -16.89 -3.98
CA GLY A 86 22.31 -17.13 -5.19
C GLY A 86 22.40 -15.91 -6.09
N GLY A 87 23.18 -15.99 -7.17
CA GLY A 87 23.38 -14.90 -8.12
C GLY A 87 22.33 -14.77 -9.21
N LEU A 88 21.47 -15.77 -9.40
CA LEU A 88 20.45 -15.80 -10.43
C LEU A 88 19.09 -16.05 -9.80
N PHE A 89 18.08 -15.36 -10.31
CA PHE A 89 16.68 -15.46 -9.88
C PHE A 89 15.78 -15.72 -11.09
N ASP A 90 14.89 -16.68 -10.95
CA ASP A 90 13.78 -16.83 -11.89
C ASP A 90 12.69 -15.77 -11.58
N SER A 91 12.10 -15.20 -12.62
CA SER A 91 11.02 -14.24 -12.46
C SER A 91 9.83 -14.85 -11.72
N LYS A 92 9.31 -14.11 -10.74
CA LYS A 92 8.13 -14.46 -9.93
C LYS A 92 6.88 -13.63 -10.29
N LEU A 93 6.94 -12.83 -11.34
CA LEU A 93 5.87 -11.88 -11.69
C LEU A 93 4.49 -12.53 -11.93
N ASN A 94 4.45 -13.81 -12.26
CA ASN A 94 3.22 -14.57 -12.46
C ASN A 94 2.85 -15.47 -11.26
N GLN A 95 3.56 -15.32 -10.13
CA GLN A 95 3.26 -16.10 -8.93
C GLN A 95 2.09 -15.48 -8.15
N GLN A 96 1.35 -16.36 -7.50
CA GLN A 96 0.37 -15.98 -6.47
C GLN A 96 0.67 -16.83 -5.24
N TYR A 97 0.95 -16.16 -4.14
CA TYR A 97 1.28 -16.80 -2.87
C TYR A 97 0.01 -17.10 -2.09
N ASN A 98 -0.01 -18.22 -1.38
CA ASN A 98 -1.04 -18.51 -0.41
C ASN A 98 -0.95 -17.51 0.76
N VAL A 99 -2.10 -16.97 1.18
CA VAL A 99 -2.22 -16.06 2.32
C VAL A 99 -3.11 -16.73 3.36
N PRO A 100 -2.53 -17.27 4.44
CA PRO A 100 -3.32 -17.87 5.51
C PRO A 100 -4.10 -16.80 6.27
N LEU A 101 -5.41 -16.72 6.03
CA LEU A 101 -6.33 -15.79 6.66
C LEU A 101 -7.38 -16.56 7.48
N ASN A 102 -7.91 -15.92 8.52
CA ASN A 102 -9.07 -16.44 9.24
C ASN A 102 -10.38 -15.91 8.65
N ALA A 103 -11.52 -16.47 9.08
CA ALA A 103 -12.84 -16.08 8.57
C ALA A 103 -13.19 -14.60 8.82
N GLU A 104 -12.62 -13.96 9.85
CA GLU A 104 -12.80 -12.55 10.10
C GLU A 104 -12.13 -11.70 9.02
N ALA A 105 -10.92 -12.06 8.60
CA ALA A 105 -10.19 -11.38 7.55
C ALA A 105 -10.93 -11.44 6.20
N GLU A 106 -11.47 -12.61 5.85
CA GLU A 106 -12.28 -12.78 4.64
C GLU A 106 -13.54 -11.91 4.68
N GLY A 107 -14.24 -11.87 5.83
CA GLY A 107 -15.43 -11.01 6.03
C GLY A 107 -15.14 -9.51 5.95
N LEU A 108 -13.87 -9.10 6.08
CA LEU A 108 -13.42 -7.72 5.96
C LEU A 108 -12.80 -7.40 4.59
N GLY A 109 -12.75 -8.35 3.66
CA GLY A 109 -12.17 -8.18 2.33
C GLY A 109 -10.64 -8.08 2.32
N ILE A 110 -9.96 -8.58 3.37
CA ILE A 110 -8.48 -8.58 3.43
C ILE A 110 -7.87 -9.51 2.38
N ASP A 111 -8.59 -10.57 2.02
CA ASP A 111 -8.27 -11.51 0.94
C ASP A 111 -8.23 -10.86 -0.45
N LYS A 112 -8.73 -9.63 -0.58
CA LYS A 112 -8.82 -8.87 -1.83
C LYS A 112 -7.83 -7.70 -1.94
N PHE A 113 -6.93 -7.54 -1.00
CA PHE A 113 -5.95 -6.41 -0.99
C PHE A 113 -5.09 -6.31 -2.25
N TRP A 114 -4.97 -7.36 -3.01
CA TRP A 114 -4.22 -7.42 -4.27
C TRP A 114 -5.11 -7.45 -5.51
N GLU A 115 -6.42 -7.32 -5.36
CA GLU A 115 -7.35 -7.20 -6.48
C GLU A 115 -7.58 -5.74 -6.84
N VAL A 116 -7.81 -5.47 -8.13
CA VAL A 116 -8.19 -4.14 -8.60
C VAL A 116 -9.63 -4.21 -9.14
N PRO A 117 -10.60 -3.72 -8.38
CA PRO A 117 -12.00 -3.76 -8.77
C PRO A 117 -12.27 -3.00 -10.07
N ARG A 118 -13.23 -3.48 -10.86
CA ARG A 118 -13.61 -2.86 -12.13
C ARG A 118 -13.95 -1.36 -12.02
N PRO A 119 -14.70 -0.88 -11.01
CA PRO A 119 -14.98 0.56 -10.85
C PRO A 119 -13.72 1.40 -10.71
N VAL A 120 -12.67 0.89 -10.03
CA VAL A 120 -11.37 1.57 -9.90
C VAL A 120 -10.71 1.75 -11.26
N LEU A 121 -10.73 0.71 -12.10
CA LEU A 121 -10.17 0.79 -13.47
C LEU A 121 -10.94 1.76 -14.35
N GLU A 122 -12.27 1.79 -14.24
CA GLU A 122 -13.12 2.70 -14.98
C GLU A 122 -12.89 4.15 -14.56
N LEU A 123 -12.85 4.43 -13.25
CA LEU A 123 -12.48 5.75 -12.73
C LEU A 123 -11.07 6.16 -13.18
N GLY A 124 -10.10 5.27 -13.08
CA GLY A 124 -8.73 5.53 -13.54
C GLY A 124 -8.66 5.93 -15.02
N ARG A 125 -9.43 5.28 -15.88
CA ARG A 125 -9.52 5.63 -17.31
C ARG A 125 -10.18 7.01 -17.55
N GLN A 126 -11.20 7.35 -16.75
CA GLN A 126 -11.82 8.69 -16.79
C GLN A 126 -10.83 9.77 -16.36
N LEU A 127 -10.11 9.55 -15.27
CA LEU A 127 -9.09 10.47 -14.76
C LEU A 127 -7.92 10.64 -15.75
N GLY A 128 -7.53 9.59 -16.44
CA GLY A 128 -6.49 9.66 -17.49
C GLY A 128 -6.89 10.54 -18.70
N LYS A 129 -8.19 10.69 -18.96
CA LYS A 129 -8.71 11.55 -20.03
C LYS A 129 -9.00 12.98 -19.55
N ASN A 130 -9.45 13.13 -18.32
CA ASN A 130 -9.86 14.39 -17.75
C ASN A 130 -9.57 14.42 -16.25
N MET A 131 -8.37 14.87 -15.89
CA MET A 131 -7.95 14.98 -14.51
C MET A 131 -8.66 16.15 -13.83
N PRO A 132 -9.35 15.95 -12.69
CA PRO A 132 -9.97 17.03 -11.96
C PRO A 132 -8.94 18.01 -11.40
N SER A 133 -9.29 19.28 -11.34
CA SER A 133 -8.41 20.36 -10.85
C SER A 133 -8.28 20.40 -9.33
N THR A 134 -9.22 19.79 -8.59
CA THR A 134 -9.22 19.77 -7.12
C THR A 134 -9.44 18.37 -6.55
N GLY A 135 -8.97 18.18 -5.31
CA GLY A 135 -9.18 16.93 -4.57
C GLY A 135 -10.65 16.67 -4.26
N GLU A 136 -11.43 17.73 -4.00
CA GLU A 136 -12.87 17.63 -3.73
C GLU A 136 -13.62 17.08 -4.94
N THR A 137 -13.27 17.54 -6.14
CA THR A 137 -13.84 17.01 -7.39
C THR A 137 -13.45 15.54 -7.59
N LEU A 138 -12.20 15.16 -7.30
CA LEU A 138 -11.78 13.76 -7.35
C LEU A 138 -12.58 12.88 -6.39
N VAL A 139 -12.73 13.31 -5.14
CA VAL A 139 -13.53 12.59 -4.13
C VAL A 139 -14.99 12.43 -4.59
N LYS A 140 -15.59 13.49 -5.13
CA LYS A 140 -16.96 13.43 -5.67
C LYS A 140 -17.07 12.42 -6.81
N MET A 141 -16.14 12.43 -7.77
CA MET A 141 -16.12 11.47 -8.88
C MET A 141 -15.97 10.01 -8.37
N ALA A 142 -15.15 9.79 -7.35
CA ALA A 142 -14.97 8.48 -6.75
C ALA A 142 -16.25 8.00 -6.06
N HIS A 143 -16.94 8.87 -5.31
CA HIS A 143 -18.23 8.55 -4.68
C HIS A 143 -19.32 8.23 -5.72
N GLU A 144 -19.40 8.99 -6.80
CA GLU A 144 -20.32 8.74 -7.91
C GLU A 144 -20.02 7.41 -8.63
N ALA A 145 -18.76 6.99 -8.63
CA ALA A 145 -18.33 5.69 -9.16
C ALA A 145 -18.52 4.50 -8.18
N GLY A 146 -19.10 4.74 -6.99
CA GLY A 146 -19.31 3.72 -5.96
C GLY A 146 -18.07 3.35 -5.14
N LEU A 147 -17.07 4.25 -5.10
CA LEU A 147 -15.78 4.07 -4.41
C LEU A 147 -15.66 5.00 -3.19
N ALA A 148 -16.75 5.21 -2.46
CA ALA A 148 -16.76 6.10 -1.30
C ALA A 148 -15.87 5.60 -0.16
N ASP A 149 -15.74 4.29 0.01
CA ASP A 149 -14.88 3.62 0.98
C ASP A 149 -13.37 3.82 0.70
N MET A 150 -12.98 3.92 -0.58
CA MET A 150 -11.61 4.24 -0.98
C MET A 150 -11.26 5.71 -0.80
N PHE A 151 -12.25 6.60 -0.84
CA PHE A 151 -12.09 8.05 -0.66
C PHE A 151 -13.02 8.55 0.46
N PRO A 152 -12.87 8.06 1.70
CA PRO A 152 -13.79 8.33 2.79
C PRO A 152 -13.76 9.80 3.22
N ILE A 153 -14.91 10.34 3.61
CA ILE A 153 -14.97 11.60 4.32
C ILE A 153 -14.51 11.36 5.75
N ARG A 154 -13.51 12.11 6.19
CA ARG A 154 -12.87 11.96 7.49
C ARG A 154 -13.17 13.13 8.39
N SER A 155 -13.63 12.83 9.61
CA SER A 155 -13.74 13.82 10.68
C SER A 155 -12.36 14.22 11.21
N LEU A 156 -12.28 15.28 12.00
CA LEU A 156 -11.06 15.63 12.72
C LEU A 156 -10.64 14.50 13.67
N GLN A 157 -11.60 13.91 14.37
CA GLN A 157 -11.36 12.78 15.29
C GLN A 157 -10.77 11.55 14.57
N ASP A 158 -11.22 11.25 13.34
CA ASP A 158 -10.61 10.18 12.52
C ASP A 158 -9.14 10.47 12.23
N LYS A 159 -8.82 11.70 11.84
CA LYS A 159 -7.43 12.11 11.54
C LYS A 159 -6.52 12.00 12.77
N GLU A 160 -7.01 12.44 13.91
CA GLU A 160 -6.29 12.35 15.20
C GLU A 160 -6.06 10.89 15.61
N ARG A 161 -7.08 10.04 15.48
CA ARG A 161 -6.99 8.61 15.78
C ARG A 161 -5.99 7.91 14.87
N ILE A 162 -6.06 8.12 13.56
CA ILE A 162 -5.09 7.55 12.61
C ILE A 162 -3.67 7.96 12.98
N ALA A 163 -3.44 9.22 13.32
CA ALA A 163 -2.13 9.71 13.73
C ALA A 163 -1.65 9.08 15.04
N ALA A 164 -2.55 8.88 16.01
CA ALA A 164 -2.23 8.27 17.31
C ALA A 164 -1.92 6.76 17.22
N GLU A 165 -2.62 6.03 16.36
CA GLU A 165 -2.38 4.59 16.12
C GLU A 165 -1.07 4.33 15.36
N GLY A 166 -0.55 5.32 14.66
CA GLY A 166 0.70 5.23 13.91
C GLY A 166 0.54 4.48 12.59
N LYS A 167 1.66 3.91 12.09
CA LYS A 167 1.74 3.33 10.73
C LYS A 167 1.02 1.99 10.52
N ILE A 168 0.64 1.30 11.60
CA ILE A 168 -0.16 0.08 11.56
C ILE A 168 -1.44 0.34 12.36
N PRO A 169 -2.59 0.51 11.69
CA PRO A 169 -3.85 0.80 12.35
C PRO A 169 -4.34 -0.36 13.23
N VAL A 170 -5.09 -0.02 14.28
CA VAL A 170 -5.75 -0.99 15.15
C VAL A 170 -7.13 -1.31 14.59
N LEU A 171 -7.32 -2.49 14.02
CA LEU A 171 -8.56 -2.89 13.36
C LEU A 171 -9.81 -2.65 14.22
N ALA A 172 -9.74 -2.97 15.51
CA ALA A 172 -10.88 -2.81 16.43
C ALA A 172 -11.48 -1.40 16.43
N SER A 173 -10.67 -0.37 16.19
CA SER A 173 -11.12 1.02 16.10
C SER A 173 -11.92 1.33 14.83
N TRP A 174 -11.73 0.54 13.78
CA TRP A 174 -12.22 0.83 12.42
C TRP A 174 -13.17 -0.24 11.87
N LYS A 175 -13.23 -1.41 12.51
CA LYS A 175 -13.97 -2.59 12.05
C LYS A 175 -15.41 -2.28 11.66
N LYS A 176 -16.12 -1.50 12.47
CA LYS A 176 -17.51 -1.13 12.19
C LYS A 176 -17.63 -0.39 10.85
N ARG A 177 -16.80 0.63 10.62
CA ARG A 177 -16.82 1.43 9.39
C ARG A 177 -16.42 0.62 8.16
N ILE A 178 -15.53 -0.36 8.33
CA ILE A 178 -15.13 -1.28 7.25
C ILE A 178 -16.33 -2.17 6.87
N ILE A 179 -17.01 -2.76 7.84
CA ILE A 179 -18.19 -3.60 7.60
C ILE A 179 -19.34 -2.80 6.96
N GLU A 180 -19.52 -1.55 7.36
CA GLU A 180 -20.54 -0.64 6.81
C GLU A 180 -20.17 -0.09 5.42
N GLY A 181 -18.99 -0.44 4.88
CA GLY A 181 -18.53 0.04 3.56
C GLY A 181 -18.18 1.53 3.52
N GLU A 182 -17.89 2.14 4.66
CA GLU A 182 -17.51 3.55 4.76
C GLU A 182 -15.99 3.78 4.62
N LEU A 183 -15.18 2.72 4.78
CA LEU A 183 -13.73 2.79 4.78
C LEU A 183 -13.14 1.47 4.29
N ALA A 184 -12.42 1.50 3.18
CA ALA A 184 -11.69 0.34 2.71
C ALA A 184 -10.44 0.09 3.57
N PRO A 185 -10.10 -1.17 3.91
CA PRO A 185 -8.96 -1.50 4.75
C PRO A 185 -7.61 -1.07 4.16
N ASP A 186 -7.42 -1.13 2.86
CA ASP A 186 -6.23 -0.66 2.14
C ASP A 186 -6.11 0.87 2.17
N THR A 187 -7.24 1.57 2.08
CA THR A 187 -7.29 3.02 2.29
C THR A 187 -6.88 3.39 3.71
N LEU A 188 -7.36 2.67 4.72
CA LEU A 188 -6.94 2.89 6.11
C LEU A 188 -5.41 2.75 6.27
N LEU A 189 -4.80 1.72 5.68
CA LEU A 189 -3.34 1.53 5.66
C LEU A 189 -2.62 2.69 4.97
N THR A 190 -3.14 3.17 3.86
CA THR A 190 -2.59 4.32 3.12
C THR A 190 -2.65 5.59 3.96
N LEU A 191 -3.79 5.86 4.61
CA LEU A 191 -3.98 7.03 5.47
C LEU A 191 -3.05 7.01 6.69
N ALA A 192 -2.90 5.86 7.35
CA ALA A 192 -1.96 5.66 8.45
C ALA A 192 -0.51 5.90 7.99
N GLY A 193 -0.17 5.42 6.79
CA GLY A 193 1.13 5.67 6.17
C GLY A 193 1.40 7.16 5.95
N LEU A 194 0.46 7.88 5.38
CA LEU A 194 0.56 9.32 5.14
C LEU A 194 0.67 10.12 6.44
N ALA A 195 -0.13 9.79 7.46
CA ALA A 195 -0.06 10.42 8.78
C ALA A 195 1.31 10.23 9.43
N SER A 196 1.86 9.00 9.37
CA SER A 196 3.20 8.69 9.90
C SER A 196 4.29 9.50 9.17
N PHE A 197 4.27 9.55 7.84
CA PHE A 197 5.25 10.33 7.07
C PHE A 197 5.15 11.84 7.34
N THR A 198 3.95 12.36 7.50
CA THR A 198 3.74 13.78 7.85
C THR A 198 4.32 14.09 9.23
N ALA A 199 4.17 13.18 10.20
CA ALA A 199 4.74 13.33 11.54
C ALA A 199 6.29 13.30 11.49
N ASP A 200 6.86 12.35 10.75
CA ASP A 200 8.32 12.24 10.56
C ASP A 200 8.89 13.47 9.87
N GLN A 201 8.22 13.99 8.82
CA GLN A 201 8.61 15.22 8.14
C GLN A 201 8.61 16.42 9.08
N LYS A 202 7.54 16.57 9.89
CA LYS A 202 7.45 17.66 10.87
C LYS A 202 8.61 17.62 11.87
N GLN A 203 8.94 16.44 12.39
CA GLN A 203 10.07 16.27 13.32
C GLN A 203 11.40 16.65 12.66
N LEU A 204 11.61 16.27 11.41
CA LEU A 204 12.80 16.65 10.63
C LEU A 204 12.88 18.16 10.44
N ASP A 205 11.80 18.81 10.04
CA ASP A 205 11.73 20.25 9.83
C ASP A 205 12.02 21.03 11.13
N GLU A 206 11.46 20.55 12.26
CA GLU A 206 11.71 21.13 13.57
C GLU A 206 13.19 20.99 13.98
N ARG A 207 13.79 19.83 13.70
CA ARG A 207 15.23 19.61 13.96
C ARG A 207 16.11 20.53 13.12
N ILE A 208 15.79 20.69 11.84
CA ILE A 208 16.53 21.58 10.93
C ILE A 208 16.43 23.01 11.44
N ARG A 209 15.21 23.52 11.75
CA ARG A 209 15.02 24.88 12.26
C ARG A 209 15.84 25.18 13.52
N ARG A 210 15.95 24.20 14.44
CA ARG A 210 16.77 24.36 15.67
C ARG A 210 18.28 24.43 15.38
N LEU A 211 18.73 23.91 14.26
CA LEU A 211 20.15 23.87 13.87
C LEU A 211 20.53 24.98 12.89
N MET A 212 19.57 25.72 12.35
CA MET A 212 19.84 26.89 11.52
C MET A 212 20.30 28.05 12.41
N PRO A 213 21.40 28.73 12.08
CA PRO A 213 21.77 29.98 12.75
C PRO A 213 20.71 31.05 12.48
N GLU A 214 20.49 31.95 13.46
CA GLU A 214 19.65 33.14 13.30
C GLU A 214 20.18 34.09 12.23
#